data_c1bf0f38cdebbb3bb17eec29bb5aa7c9
#
_entry.id   c1bf0f38cdebbb3bb17eec29bb5aa7c9
#
_cell.length_a   1.000
_cell.length_b   1.000
_cell.length_c   1.000
_cell.angle_alpha   90.00
_cell.angle_beta   90.00
_cell.angle_gamma   90.00
#
_symmetry.space_group_name_H-M   'P 1'
#
loop_
_entity.id
_entity.type
_entity.pdbx_description
1 polymer ?
#
loop_
_entity_poly.entity_id
_entity_poly.type
_entity_poly.pdbx_seq_one_letter_code
_entity_poly.pdbx_strand_id
1 'polypeptide(L)'
;MEMTSAFTLNVRLDNIAVITIDVPGEKMNTLKAEFASQVRAIIKQLRENKELRGVVFVSAKPDNFIAGADINMIGNCKTAQEAEALARQGQQLMAEIHALPIQVIAAIHGACLGGGLELALACHGRVCTDDPKTVLGLPEVQLGLLPGSGGTQRLPRLIGVSTALEMILTGKQLRAKQALKLGLVDDVVPHSILLEAAVELAKKERPSSRPLPVRERILAGPLGRALLFKMVGKKTEHKTQGNYPATERILEVVETGLAQGTSSGYDAEARAFGELAMTPQSQALRSIFFASTDVKKDPGSDAPPAPLNSVGILGGGLMGGGIAYVTACKAGIPVRIKDINPQGINHALKYSWDQLEGKVRRRHLKASERDKQLALISGTTDYRGFAHRDLIIEAVFENLELKQQMVAEVEQNCAAHTIFASNTSSLPIGDIAAHATRPEQVIGLHFFSPVEKMPLVEIIPHAGTSAQTIATTVKLAKKQGKTPIVVRDKAGFYVNRILAPYINE
;
A
#
# COMPACT_ATOMS: atom_id res chain seq x y z
N MET A 1 -20.28 28.62 -7.07
CA MET A 1 -20.06 27.48 -6.17
C MET A 1 -18.94 27.88 -5.23
N GLU A 2 -19.26 28.12 -3.96
CA GLU A 2 -18.22 28.28 -2.93
C GLU A 2 -17.39 27.00 -2.91
N MET A 3 -16.11 27.11 -3.20
CA MET A 3 -15.20 25.97 -3.06
C MET A 3 -15.12 25.64 -1.57
N THR A 4 -15.71 24.52 -1.18
CA THR A 4 -15.58 24.00 0.19
C THR A 4 -14.09 23.82 0.49
N SER A 5 -13.61 24.52 1.53
CA SER A 5 -12.19 24.52 1.89
C SER A 5 -11.75 23.12 2.35
N ALA A 6 -10.62 22.64 1.83
CA ALA A 6 -9.99 21.40 2.30
C ALA A 6 -9.19 21.60 3.60
N PHE A 7 -8.98 22.85 4.01
CA PHE A 7 -8.22 23.20 5.21
C PHE A 7 -9.05 24.15 6.07
N THR A 8 -9.21 23.82 7.34
CA THR A 8 -9.92 24.66 8.32
C THR A 8 -8.93 25.08 9.43
N LEU A 9 -8.88 26.37 9.71
CA LEU A 9 -8.06 26.92 10.80
C LEU A 9 -8.95 27.18 12.01
N ASN A 10 -8.54 26.64 13.15
CA ASN A 10 -9.16 26.91 14.45
C ASN A 10 -8.05 27.28 15.47
N VAL A 11 -8.23 28.37 16.19
CA VAL A 11 -7.31 28.79 17.26
C VAL A 11 -7.90 28.37 18.61
N ARG A 12 -7.15 27.56 19.35
CA ARG A 12 -7.52 27.06 20.69
C ARG A 12 -7.34 28.17 21.74
N LEU A 13 -7.95 27.98 22.90
CA LEU A 13 -7.83 28.89 24.06
C LEU A 13 -6.37 29.05 24.58
N ASP A 14 -5.52 28.06 24.29
CA ASP A 14 -4.09 28.10 24.67
C ASP A 14 -3.20 28.69 23.57
N ASN A 15 -3.80 29.41 22.61
CA ASN A 15 -3.13 30.08 21.48
C ASN A 15 -2.36 29.11 20.56
N ILE A 16 -2.82 27.87 20.44
CA ILE A 16 -2.34 26.91 19.43
C ILE A 16 -3.32 26.92 18.25
N ALA A 17 -2.80 27.17 17.06
CA ALA A 17 -3.56 27.07 15.81
C ALA A 17 -3.61 25.59 15.36
N VAL A 18 -4.82 25.08 15.16
CA VAL A 18 -5.03 23.73 14.62
C VAL A 18 -5.55 23.86 13.19
N ILE A 19 -4.80 23.32 12.25
CA ILE A 19 -5.15 23.25 10.83
C ILE A 19 -5.67 21.83 10.56
N THR A 20 -6.95 21.71 10.38
CA THR A 20 -7.60 20.43 10.05
C THR A 20 -7.68 20.26 8.55
N ILE A 21 -7.23 19.10 8.07
CA ILE A 21 -7.20 18.70 6.66
C ILE A 21 -8.36 17.75 6.41
N ASP A 22 -9.29 18.16 5.55
CA ASP A 22 -10.45 17.33 5.16
C ASP A 22 -10.86 17.64 3.71
N VAL A 23 -10.34 16.84 2.77
CA VAL A 23 -10.71 17.01 1.35
C VAL A 23 -12.16 16.57 1.15
N PRO A 24 -13.05 17.48 0.75
CA PRO A 24 -14.48 17.19 0.64
C PRO A 24 -14.77 16.10 -0.40
N GLY A 25 -15.66 15.15 -0.03
CA GLY A 25 -16.11 14.09 -0.93
C GLY A 25 -15.10 12.95 -1.17
N GLU A 26 -13.90 13.05 -0.63
CA GLU A 26 -12.86 12.00 -0.78
C GLU A 26 -12.71 11.16 0.50
N LYS A 27 -12.43 9.87 0.34
CA LYS A 27 -12.16 8.97 1.47
C LYS A 27 -10.80 9.25 2.12
N MET A 28 -9.87 9.81 1.37
CA MET A 28 -8.50 10.11 1.80
C MET A 28 -8.16 11.54 1.42
N ASN A 29 -7.30 12.18 2.20
CA ASN A 29 -6.72 13.45 1.82
C ASN A 29 -5.64 13.24 0.76
N THR A 30 -5.75 13.95 -0.35
CA THR A 30 -4.72 14.08 -1.38
C THR A 30 -4.40 15.55 -1.58
N LEU A 31 -3.14 15.89 -1.85
CA LEU A 31 -2.75 17.28 -2.12
C LEU A 31 -3.04 17.63 -3.58
N LYS A 32 -3.82 18.69 -3.79
CA LYS A 32 -4.13 19.25 -5.10
C LYS A 32 -3.46 20.61 -5.27
N ALA A 33 -3.10 20.97 -6.51
CA ALA A 33 -2.46 22.26 -6.80
C ALA A 33 -3.32 23.46 -6.34
N GLU A 34 -4.63 23.35 -6.47
CA GLU A 34 -5.61 24.38 -6.05
C GLU A 34 -5.58 24.66 -4.54
N PHE A 35 -5.09 23.72 -3.72
CA PHE A 35 -4.99 23.91 -2.27
C PHE A 35 -3.85 24.85 -1.84
N ALA A 36 -2.89 25.09 -2.74
CA ALA A 36 -1.76 26.00 -2.42
C ALA A 36 -2.23 27.41 -2.03
N SER A 37 -3.27 27.92 -2.68
CA SER A 37 -3.86 29.24 -2.35
C SER A 37 -4.52 29.23 -0.97
N GLN A 38 -5.22 28.16 -0.59
CA GLN A 38 -5.87 28.04 0.73
C GLN A 38 -4.83 27.98 1.83
N VAL A 39 -3.75 27.17 1.65
CA VAL A 39 -2.67 27.06 2.64
C VAL A 39 -1.92 28.37 2.78
N ARG A 40 -1.66 29.09 1.68
CA ARG A 40 -1.02 30.42 1.74
C ARG A 40 -1.89 31.47 2.47
N ALA A 41 -3.22 31.45 2.27
CA ALA A 41 -4.13 32.29 3.02
C ALA A 41 -4.05 32.03 4.53
N ILE A 42 -3.98 30.74 4.92
CA ILE A 42 -3.78 30.34 6.32
C ILE A 42 -2.41 30.80 6.82
N ILE A 43 -1.32 30.57 6.08
CA ILE A 43 0.05 31.00 6.45
C ILE A 43 0.07 32.52 6.70
N LYS A 44 -0.63 33.31 5.89
CA LYS A 44 -0.74 34.76 6.10
C LYS A 44 -1.43 35.08 7.45
N GLN A 45 -2.57 34.45 7.75
CA GLN A 45 -3.27 34.62 9.03
C GLN A 45 -2.37 34.22 10.23
N LEU A 46 -1.62 33.11 10.10
CA LEU A 46 -0.69 32.67 11.14
C LEU A 46 0.44 33.68 11.40
N ARG A 47 0.94 34.36 10.36
CA ARG A 47 2.00 35.38 10.49
C ARG A 47 1.47 36.68 11.10
N GLU A 48 0.23 37.03 10.84
CA GLU A 48 -0.45 38.23 11.34
C GLU A 48 -0.82 38.09 12.82
N ASN A 49 -1.15 36.91 13.30
CA ASN A 49 -1.52 36.67 14.69
C ASN A 49 -0.26 36.44 15.56
N LYS A 50 0.13 37.47 16.28
CA LYS A 50 1.35 37.48 17.15
C LYS A 50 1.14 36.75 18.49
N GLU A 51 -0.08 36.41 18.86
CA GLU A 51 -0.36 35.68 20.10
C GLU A 51 -0.19 34.16 19.95
N LEU A 52 -0.09 33.67 18.71
CA LEU A 52 0.09 32.25 18.46
C LEU A 52 1.42 31.71 19.03
N ARG A 53 1.32 30.60 19.73
CA ARG A 53 2.46 29.90 20.34
C ARG A 53 2.91 28.70 19.51
N GLY A 54 2.07 28.19 18.61
CA GLY A 54 2.38 27.05 17.75
C GLY A 54 1.25 26.70 16.80
N VAL A 55 1.53 25.78 15.89
CA VAL A 55 0.61 25.30 14.85
C VAL A 55 0.63 23.78 14.82
N VAL A 56 -0.53 23.15 14.68
CA VAL A 56 -0.66 21.71 14.49
C VAL A 56 -1.43 21.43 13.21
N PHE A 57 -0.87 20.63 12.30
CA PHE A 57 -1.61 20.02 11.20
C PHE A 57 -2.16 18.67 11.62
N VAL A 58 -3.46 18.45 11.43
CA VAL A 58 -4.16 17.20 11.74
C VAL A 58 -5.13 16.84 10.63
N SER A 59 -5.40 15.58 10.41
CA SER A 59 -6.41 15.14 9.44
C SER A 59 -7.73 14.80 10.14
N ALA A 60 -8.86 15.13 9.49
CA ALA A 60 -10.19 14.68 9.90
C ALA A 60 -10.58 13.31 9.32
N LYS A 61 -9.81 12.77 8.38
CA LYS A 61 -10.08 11.43 7.82
C LYS A 61 -9.72 10.33 8.84
N PRO A 62 -10.47 9.23 8.91
CA PRO A 62 -10.25 8.21 9.95
C PRO A 62 -8.95 7.43 9.80
N ASP A 63 -8.46 7.23 8.58
CA ASP A 63 -7.42 6.26 8.27
C ASP A 63 -6.19 6.85 7.57
N ASN A 64 -6.11 8.16 7.39
CA ASN A 64 -4.94 8.77 6.77
C ASN A 64 -4.70 10.22 7.22
N PHE A 65 -3.44 10.61 7.24
CA PHE A 65 -3.02 12.00 7.33
C PHE A 65 -3.14 12.65 5.95
N ILE A 66 -2.27 12.26 5.01
CA ILE A 66 -2.33 12.62 3.59
C ILE A 66 -1.73 11.45 2.79
N ALA A 67 -2.47 10.95 1.81
CA ALA A 67 -2.07 9.78 1.02
C ALA A 67 -1.17 10.11 -0.20
N GLY A 68 -0.70 11.34 -0.31
CA GLY A 68 0.15 11.82 -1.40
C GLY A 68 -0.44 13.00 -2.16
N ALA A 69 0.18 13.37 -3.27
CA ALA A 69 -0.38 14.32 -4.23
C ALA A 69 -1.39 13.64 -5.17
N ASP A 70 -2.33 14.40 -5.70
CA ASP A 70 -3.24 13.89 -6.72
C ASP A 70 -2.46 13.62 -8.01
N ILE A 71 -2.36 12.34 -8.38
CA ILE A 71 -1.60 11.87 -9.55
C ILE A 71 -2.21 12.40 -10.86
N ASN A 72 -3.50 12.74 -10.88
CA ASN A 72 -4.15 13.32 -12.06
C ASN A 72 -3.52 14.67 -12.44
N MET A 73 -3.04 15.47 -11.46
CA MET A 73 -2.35 16.73 -11.78
C MET A 73 -1.13 16.51 -12.67
N ILE A 74 -0.37 15.44 -12.39
CA ILE A 74 0.81 15.09 -13.19
C ILE A 74 0.37 14.57 -14.56
N GLY A 75 -0.72 13.80 -14.60
CA GLY A 75 -1.30 13.30 -15.86
C GLY A 75 -1.78 14.41 -16.80
N ASN A 76 -2.18 15.55 -16.25
CA ASN A 76 -2.66 16.71 -17.01
C ASN A 76 -1.53 17.57 -17.58
N CYS A 77 -0.30 17.45 -17.08
CA CYS A 77 0.85 18.17 -17.62
C CYS A 77 1.20 17.64 -19.03
N LYS A 78 1.40 18.55 -19.97
CA LYS A 78 1.75 18.25 -21.35
C LYS A 78 3.24 18.39 -21.63
N THR A 79 3.95 19.12 -20.80
CA THR A 79 5.38 19.40 -20.94
C THR A 79 6.14 19.17 -19.63
N ALA A 80 7.44 18.92 -19.74
CA ALA A 80 8.32 18.79 -18.58
C ALA A 80 8.33 20.08 -17.73
N GLN A 81 8.24 21.24 -18.37
CA GLN A 81 8.20 22.54 -17.71
C GLN A 81 6.94 22.73 -16.87
N GLU A 82 5.79 22.26 -17.34
CA GLU A 82 4.56 22.31 -16.54
C GLU A 82 4.66 21.44 -15.28
N ALA A 83 5.20 20.22 -15.40
CA ALA A 83 5.40 19.34 -14.26
C ALA A 83 6.51 19.86 -13.31
N GLU A 84 7.59 20.47 -13.84
CA GLU A 84 8.61 21.15 -13.04
C GLU A 84 7.99 22.31 -12.25
N ALA A 85 7.12 23.10 -12.87
CA ALA A 85 6.44 24.21 -12.21
C ALA A 85 5.58 23.75 -11.03
N LEU A 86 4.89 22.60 -11.16
CA LEU A 86 4.18 21.97 -10.02
C LEU A 86 5.11 21.61 -8.86
N ALA A 87 6.25 20.99 -9.17
CA ALA A 87 7.24 20.65 -8.15
C ALA A 87 7.78 21.91 -7.45
N ARG A 88 8.13 22.96 -8.19
CA ARG A 88 8.59 24.23 -7.62
C ARG A 88 7.54 24.90 -6.73
N GLN A 89 6.27 24.87 -7.12
CA GLN A 89 5.17 25.38 -6.29
C GLN A 89 5.05 24.58 -4.97
N GLY A 90 5.18 23.27 -5.04
CA GLY A 90 5.21 22.40 -3.85
C GLY A 90 6.40 22.72 -2.95
N GLN A 91 7.61 22.82 -3.50
CA GLN A 91 8.84 23.19 -2.76
C GLN A 91 8.69 24.55 -2.05
N GLN A 92 8.14 25.53 -2.76
CA GLN A 92 7.93 26.88 -2.21
C GLN A 92 6.94 26.84 -1.05
N LEU A 93 5.81 26.13 -1.20
CA LEU A 93 4.82 26.00 -0.11
C LEU A 93 5.42 25.34 1.13
N MET A 94 6.20 24.26 0.93
CA MET A 94 6.90 23.58 2.02
C MET A 94 7.95 24.49 2.69
N ALA A 95 8.62 25.35 1.92
CA ALA A 95 9.55 26.35 2.46
C ALA A 95 8.81 27.43 3.26
N GLU A 96 7.64 27.89 2.79
CA GLU A 96 6.82 28.89 3.50
C GLU A 96 6.33 28.36 4.85
N ILE A 97 5.93 27.07 4.93
CA ILE A 97 5.56 26.39 6.19
C ILE A 97 6.77 26.31 7.13
N HIS A 98 7.91 25.86 6.61
CA HIS A 98 9.14 25.72 7.41
C HIS A 98 9.67 27.06 7.94
N ALA A 99 9.44 28.15 7.21
CA ALA A 99 9.87 29.49 7.58
C ALA A 99 8.95 30.20 8.58
N LEU A 100 7.89 29.54 9.07
CA LEU A 100 7.04 30.13 10.12
C LEU A 100 7.87 30.34 11.40
N PRO A 101 7.73 31.48 12.08
CA PRO A 101 8.53 31.81 13.27
C PRO A 101 8.10 31.01 14.51
N ILE A 102 6.94 30.37 14.45
CA ILE A 102 6.36 29.55 15.52
C ILE A 102 6.51 28.07 15.20
N GLN A 103 6.42 27.23 16.21
CA GLN A 103 6.55 25.77 16.09
C GLN A 103 5.39 25.19 15.27
N VAL A 104 5.69 24.41 14.24
CA VAL A 104 4.72 23.73 13.40
C VAL A 104 4.87 22.23 13.57
N ILE A 105 3.82 21.52 13.97
CA ILE A 105 3.82 20.08 14.25
C ILE A 105 2.84 19.37 13.32
N ALA A 106 3.27 18.23 12.78
CA ALA A 106 2.39 17.31 12.08
C ALA A 106 1.89 16.22 13.06
N ALA A 107 0.58 16.15 13.26
CA ALA A 107 -0.12 15.12 14.02
C ALA A 107 -0.61 14.02 13.06
N ILE A 108 0.14 12.93 12.95
CA ILE A 108 0.04 11.95 11.89
C ILE A 108 -0.69 10.71 12.36
N HIS A 109 -1.77 10.32 11.67
CA HIS A 109 -2.38 8.99 11.81
C HIS A 109 -2.67 8.37 10.45
N GLY A 110 -2.64 7.04 10.38
CA GLY A 110 -2.82 6.32 9.12
C GLY A 110 -1.73 6.62 8.09
N ALA A 111 -2.10 6.68 6.81
CA ALA A 111 -1.14 6.88 5.72
C ALA A 111 -0.63 8.33 5.66
N CYS A 112 0.71 8.49 5.67
CA CYS A 112 1.44 9.74 5.46
C CYS A 112 2.47 9.49 4.35
N LEU A 113 2.07 9.65 3.09
CA LEU A 113 2.82 9.19 1.93
C LEU A 113 3.08 10.34 0.95
N GLY A 114 4.19 10.24 0.20
CA GLY A 114 4.54 11.18 -0.85
C GLY A 114 4.49 12.64 -0.39
N GLY A 115 3.78 13.49 -1.10
CA GLY A 115 3.58 14.90 -0.72
C GLY A 115 3.07 15.10 0.72
N GLY A 116 2.36 14.12 1.29
CA GLY A 116 1.95 14.14 2.69
C GLY A 116 3.13 14.02 3.66
N LEU A 117 4.10 13.15 3.34
CA LEU A 117 5.33 13.08 4.12
C LEU A 117 6.21 14.33 3.86
N GLU A 118 6.21 14.87 2.64
CA GLU A 118 6.95 16.10 2.33
C GLU A 118 6.40 17.29 3.14
N LEU A 119 5.08 17.41 3.32
CA LEU A 119 4.47 18.39 4.22
C LEU A 119 4.89 18.14 5.67
N ALA A 120 4.85 16.90 6.13
CA ALA A 120 5.29 16.56 7.48
C ALA A 120 6.79 16.84 7.70
N LEU A 121 7.63 16.66 6.67
CA LEU A 121 9.08 17.03 6.69
C LEU A 121 9.30 18.53 6.67
N ALA A 122 8.36 19.32 6.16
CA ALA A 122 8.40 20.78 6.23
C ALA A 122 8.02 21.32 7.62
N CYS A 123 7.25 20.57 8.39
CA CYS A 123 6.95 20.88 9.79
C CYS A 123 8.19 20.72 10.66
N HIS A 124 8.22 21.43 11.81
CA HIS A 124 9.35 21.43 12.74
C HIS A 124 9.39 20.14 13.56
N GLY A 125 8.22 19.59 13.92
CA GLY A 125 8.10 18.31 14.63
C GLY A 125 6.99 17.45 14.06
N ARG A 126 6.99 16.15 14.44
CA ARG A 126 6.07 15.12 13.96
C ARG A 126 5.74 14.17 15.09
N VAL A 127 4.46 14.04 15.40
CA VAL A 127 3.94 13.02 16.31
C VAL A 127 3.09 12.06 15.49
N CYS A 128 3.19 10.75 15.71
CA CYS A 128 2.35 9.81 15.00
C CYS A 128 1.68 8.79 15.93
N THR A 129 0.63 8.13 15.43
CA THR A 129 -0.05 7.08 16.18
C THR A 129 0.68 5.75 16.09
N ASP A 130 0.49 4.89 17.12
CA ASP A 130 0.99 3.52 17.15
C ASP A 130 0.11 2.52 16.36
N ASP A 131 -0.95 3.01 15.72
CA ASP A 131 -1.86 2.20 14.89
C ASP A 131 -1.08 1.48 13.78
N PRO A 132 -1.34 0.18 13.53
CA PRO A 132 -0.75 -0.58 12.43
C PRO A 132 -0.96 0.02 11.03
N LYS A 133 -2.00 0.84 10.83
CA LYS A 133 -2.27 1.56 9.58
C LYS A 133 -1.37 2.79 9.41
N THR A 134 -0.73 3.26 10.48
CA THR A 134 0.17 4.42 10.40
C THR A 134 1.48 4.02 9.75
N VAL A 135 1.69 4.58 8.56
CA VAL A 135 2.85 4.35 7.71
C VAL A 135 3.34 5.67 7.10
N LEU A 136 4.66 5.83 7.04
CA LEU A 136 5.32 7.01 6.49
C LEU A 136 6.25 6.59 5.36
N GLY A 137 6.20 7.25 4.19
CA GLY A 137 7.04 6.89 3.06
C GLY A 137 6.98 7.86 1.88
N LEU A 138 7.95 7.72 0.97
CA LEU A 138 8.02 8.43 -0.31
C LEU A 138 7.98 7.41 -1.45
N PRO A 139 6.79 6.96 -1.88
CA PRO A 139 6.64 5.88 -2.85
C PRO A 139 6.64 6.33 -4.32
N GLU A 140 7.02 7.56 -4.64
CA GLU A 140 6.94 8.17 -5.97
C GLU A 140 7.68 7.36 -7.03
N VAL A 141 8.75 6.64 -6.66
CA VAL A 141 9.50 5.75 -7.57
C VAL A 141 8.63 4.64 -8.16
N GLN A 142 7.58 4.21 -7.46
CA GLN A 142 6.61 3.22 -7.95
C GLN A 142 5.75 3.77 -9.09
N LEU A 143 5.72 5.09 -9.26
CA LEU A 143 5.07 5.80 -10.36
C LEU A 143 6.07 6.27 -11.43
N GLY A 144 7.34 5.83 -11.34
CA GLY A 144 8.41 6.30 -12.22
C GLY A 144 8.78 7.76 -11.99
N LEU A 145 8.57 8.27 -10.78
CA LEU A 145 8.83 9.65 -10.35
C LEU A 145 9.81 9.68 -9.17
N LEU A 146 10.19 10.87 -8.75
CA LEU A 146 10.85 11.14 -7.49
C LEU A 146 9.99 12.09 -6.63
N PRO A 147 10.24 12.22 -5.32
CA PRO A 147 9.61 13.25 -4.49
C PRO A 147 9.90 14.65 -5.03
N GLY A 148 8.86 15.45 -5.28
CA GLY A 148 8.98 16.73 -5.98
C GLY A 148 8.84 17.98 -5.10
N SER A 149 8.51 17.83 -3.81
CA SER A 149 8.26 18.97 -2.91
C SER A 149 9.31 19.09 -1.78
N GLY A 150 10.51 18.59 -2.03
CA GLY A 150 11.65 18.69 -1.13
C GLY A 150 11.97 17.41 -0.37
N GLY A 151 11.30 16.31 -0.65
CA GLY A 151 11.51 15.03 0.02
C GLY A 151 12.92 14.49 -0.17
N THR A 152 13.50 14.62 -1.37
CA THR A 152 14.87 14.18 -1.67
C THR A 152 15.93 14.98 -0.91
N GLN A 153 15.59 16.18 -0.43
CA GLN A 153 16.50 17.06 0.28
C GLN A 153 16.33 17.02 1.81
N ARG A 154 15.08 16.98 2.29
CA ARG A 154 14.79 17.01 3.72
C ARG A 154 15.00 15.64 4.38
N LEU A 155 14.54 14.55 3.73
CA LEU A 155 14.60 13.22 4.35
C LEU A 155 16.04 12.77 4.64
N PRO A 156 17.04 12.86 3.70
CA PRO A 156 18.41 12.46 3.98
C PRO A 156 19.08 13.26 5.12
N ARG A 157 18.70 14.53 5.28
CA ARG A 157 19.22 15.39 6.34
C ARG A 157 18.61 15.09 7.71
N LEU A 158 17.41 14.51 7.73
CA LEU A 158 16.70 14.16 8.96
C LEU A 158 17.09 12.79 9.50
N ILE A 159 17.10 11.75 8.64
CA ILE A 159 17.27 10.34 9.08
C ILE A 159 18.56 9.68 8.58
N GLY A 160 19.39 10.41 7.85
CA GLY A 160 20.62 9.92 7.22
C GLY A 160 20.42 9.44 5.78
N VAL A 161 21.51 9.54 5.01
CA VAL A 161 21.48 9.34 3.55
C VAL A 161 21.20 7.88 3.16
N SER A 162 21.76 6.92 3.90
CA SER A 162 21.60 5.50 3.54
C SER A 162 20.17 5.02 3.70
N THR A 163 19.51 5.40 4.80
CA THR A 163 18.11 5.05 5.06
C THR A 163 17.15 5.81 4.13
N ALA A 164 17.43 7.09 3.88
CA ALA A 164 16.61 7.89 2.98
C ALA A 164 16.66 7.35 1.54
N LEU A 165 17.84 7.00 1.03
CA LEU A 165 17.97 6.36 -0.29
C LEU A 165 17.21 5.03 -0.36
N GLU A 166 17.25 4.19 0.68
CA GLU A 166 16.46 2.96 0.71
C GLU A 166 14.96 3.28 0.59
N MET A 167 14.46 4.27 1.32
CA MET A 167 13.03 4.65 1.27
C MET A 167 12.64 5.20 -0.11
N ILE A 168 13.42 6.12 -0.65
CA ILE A 168 13.07 6.83 -1.90
C ILE A 168 13.23 5.90 -3.12
N LEU A 169 14.29 5.08 -3.17
CA LEU A 169 14.55 4.17 -4.30
C LEU A 169 13.63 2.95 -4.36
N THR A 170 13.01 2.58 -3.24
CA THR A 170 12.15 1.37 -3.18
C THR A 170 10.69 1.66 -2.87
N GLY A 171 10.36 2.90 -2.48
CA GLY A 171 9.04 3.24 -1.96
C GLY A 171 8.74 2.60 -0.61
N LYS A 172 9.79 2.19 0.15
CA LYS A 172 9.65 1.57 1.47
C LYS A 172 8.94 2.49 2.44
N GLN A 173 7.91 1.95 3.08
CA GLN A 173 7.16 2.63 4.12
C GLN A 173 7.64 2.19 5.51
N LEU A 174 7.76 3.14 6.42
CA LEU A 174 8.12 2.90 7.82
C LEU A 174 6.87 2.89 8.69
N ARG A 175 6.79 1.94 9.61
CA ARG A 175 5.80 1.96 10.70
C ARG A 175 6.26 2.86 11.84
N ALA A 176 5.33 3.30 12.68
CA ALA A 176 5.55 4.26 13.76
C ALA A 176 6.81 3.98 14.60
N LYS A 177 6.99 2.75 15.11
CA LYS A 177 8.17 2.39 15.91
C LYS A 177 9.50 2.48 15.16
N GLN A 178 9.49 2.18 13.85
CA GLN A 178 10.68 2.32 13.01
C GLN A 178 10.97 3.79 12.74
N ALA A 179 9.93 4.58 12.45
CA ALA A 179 10.02 6.03 12.24
C ALA A 179 10.60 6.73 13.49
N LEU A 180 10.13 6.38 14.69
CA LEU A 180 10.68 6.91 15.95
C LEU A 180 12.14 6.54 16.15
N LYS A 181 12.50 5.27 15.94
CA LYS A 181 13.87 4.80 16.08
C LYS A 181 14.85 5.55 15.17
N LEU A 182 14.41 5.87 13.95
CA LEU A 182 15.21 6.59 12.96
C LEU A 182 15.19 8.11 13.13
N GLY A 183 14.35 8.63 14.01
CA GLY A 183 14.17 10.07 14.20
C GLY A 183 13.33 10.75 13.13
N LEU A 184 12.57 9.96 12.34
CA LEU A 184 11.61 10.51 11.37
C LEU A 184 10.42 11.16 12.07
N VAL A 185 10.03 10.65 13.24
CA VAL A 185 9.04 11.26 14.14
C VAL A 185 9.63 11.44 15.53
N ASP A 186 9.09 12.42 16.27
CA ASP A 186 9.57 12.81 17.58
C ASP A 186 8.90 12.00 18.69
N ASP A 187 7.64 11.57 18.47
CA ASP A 187 6.90 10.73 19.43
C ASP A 187 5.90 9.80 18.74
N VAL A 188 5.51 8.75 19.47
CA VAL A 188 4.52 7.75 19.05
C VAL A 188 3.53 7.52 20.17
N VAL A 189 2.27 7.86 19.92
CA VAL A 189 1.21 7.88 20.93
C VAL A 189 -0.06 7.15 20.47
N PRO A 190 -0.94 6.73 21.39
CA PRO A 190 -2.29 6.27 21.02
C PRO A 190 -3.08 7.36 20.30
N HIS A 191 -3.98 6.96 19.39
CA HIS A 191 -4.79 7.90 18.60
C HIS A 191 -5.59 8.87 19.48
N SER A 192 -6.12 8.42 20.61
CA SER A 192 -6.94 9.22 21.52
C SER A 192 -6.25 10.45 22.10
N ILE A 193 -4.91 10.48 22.14
CA ILE A 193 -4.14 11.60 22.68
C ILE A 193 -3.25 12.26 21.63
N LEU A 194 -3.39 11.91 20.36
CA LEU A 194 -2.53 12.41 19.28
C LEU A 194 -2.51 13.94 19.19
N LEU A 195 -3.69 14.56 19.17
CA LEU A 195 -3.81 16.01 19.06
C LEU A 195 -3.18 16.71 20.26
N GLU A 196 -3.46 16.27 21.48
CA GLU A 196 -2.93 16.87 22.70
C GLU A 196 -1.39 16.70 22.79
N ALA A 197 -0.85 15.55 22.42
CA ALA A 197 0.60 15.34 22.34
C ALA A 197 1.26 16.27 21.31
N ALA A 198 0.64 16.50 20.16
CA ALA A 198 1.12 17.44 19.17
C ALA A 198 1.02 18.89 19.65
N VAL A 199 -0.05 19.26 20.34
CA VAL A 199 -0.23 20.58 20.98
C VAL A 199 0.85 20.82 22.04
N GLU A 200 1.12 19.87 22.91
CA GLU A 200 2.17 19.98 23.91
C GLU A 200 3.58 20.08 23.27
N LEU A 201 3.82 19.41 22.17
CA LEU A 201 5.05 19.57 21.42
C LEU A 201 5.15 20.96 20.75
N ALA A 202 4.03 21.50 20.25
CA ALA A 202 3.99 22.83 19.63
C ALA A 202 4.26 23.98 20.60
N LYS A 203 4.04 23.79 21.91
CA LYS A 203 4.35 24.78 22.97
C LYS A 203 5.83 24.83 23.35
N LYS A 204 6.60 23.78 23.01
CA LYS A 204 8.00 23.69 23.37
C LYS A 204 8.83 24.57 22.43
N GLU A 205 10.01 24.98 22.89
CA GLU A 205 10.99 25.61 22.01
C GLU A 205 11.41 24.62 20.90
N ARG A 206 11.81 25.18 19.75
CA ARG A 206 12.28 24.39 18.61
C ARG A 206 13.46 23.52 19.06
N PRO A 207 13.38 22.20 19.05
CA PRO A 207 14.52 21.38 19.41
C PRO A 207 15.66 21.66 18.43
N SER A 208 16.88 21.75 18.95
CA SER A 208 18.07 21.70 18.10
C SER A 208 18.01 20.42 17.27
N SER A 209 18.40 20.48 15.99
CA SER A 209 18.39 19.34 15.10
C SER A 209 19.07 18.13 15.76
N ARG A 210 18.38 17.00 15.83
CA ARG A 210 18.95 15.77 16.38
C ARG A 210 20.19 15.40 15.57
N PRO A 211 21.36 15.21 16.19
CA PRO A 211 22.57 14.88 15.46
C PRO A 211 22.41 13.50 14.81
N LEU A 212 22.72 13.41 13.53
CA LEU A 212 22.76 12.12 12.82
C LEU A 212 23.81 11.20 13.46
N PRO A 213 23.56 9.87 13.45
CA PRO A 213 24.56 8.88 13.85
C PRO A 213 25.89 9.11 13.14
N VAL A 214 27.01 8.85 13.84
CA VAL A 214 28.37 9.08 13.30
C VAL A 214 28.55 8.43 11.92
N ARG A 215 28.04 7.21 11.74
CA ARG A 215 28.06 6.51 10.45
C ARG A 215 27.40 7.32 9.33
N GLU A 216 26.21 7.87 9.55
CA GLU A 216 25.49 8.66 8.56
C GLU A 216 26.20 9.99 8.24
N ARG A 217 26.85 10.59 9.23
CA ARG A 217 27.69 11.79 9.03
C ARG A 217 28.90 11.49 8.15
N ILE A 218 29.57 10.34 8.35
CA ILE A 218 30.67 9.87 7.51
C ILE A 218 30.18 9.60 6.09
N LEU A 219 29.04 8.92 5.92
CA LEU A 219 28.45 8.62 4.61
C LEU A 219 27.95 9.88 3.86
N ALA A 220 27.61 10.94 4.54
CA ALA A 220 27.27 12.22 3.92
C ALA A 220 28.50 13.03 3.50
N GLY A 221 29.68 12.75 4.07
CA GLY A 221 30.93 13.39 3.70
C GLY A 221 31.44 12.97 2.30
N PRO A 222 32.39 13.71 1.70
CA PRO A 222 32.78 13.52 0.29
C PRO A 222 33.19 12.10 -0.07
N LEU A 223 34.08 11.47 0.70
CA LEU A 223 34.57 10.10 0.44
C LEU A 223 33.49 9.03 0.72
N GLY A 224 32.78 9.17 1.85
CA GLY A 224 31.70 8.25 2.21
C GLY A 224 30.56 8.30 1.19
N ARG A 225 30.20 9.51 0.74
CA ARG A 225 29.20 9.73 -0.30
C ARG A 225 29.59 9.07 -1.61
N ALA A 226 30.78 9.31 -2.14
CA ALA A 226 31.24 8.69 -3.39
C ALA A 226 31.17 7.17 -3.35
N LEU A 227 31.59 6.56 -2.21
CA LEU A 227 31.51 5.10 -2.04
C LEU A 227 30.05 4.62 -1.94
N LEU A 228 29.22 5.29 -1.15
CA LEU A 228 27.81 4.93 -0.97
C LEU A 228 27.05 4.99 -2.28
N PHE A 229 27.13 6.10 -3.04
CA PHE A 229 26.42 6.28 -4.29
C PHE A 229 26.89 5.29 -5.36
N LYS A 230 28.19 5.01 -5.44
CA LYS A 230 28.71 3.95 -6.32
C LYS A 230 28.15 2.56 -5.98
N MET A 231 28.07 2.21 -4.69
CA MET A 231 27.54 0.90 -4.25
C MET A 231 26.02 0.81 -4.48
N VAL A 232 25.28 1.86 -4.11
CA VAL A 232 23.83 1.90 -4.29
C VAL A 232 23.48 1.94 -5.77
N GLY A 233 24.19 2.72 -6.59
CA GLY A 233 24.02 2.80 -8.03
C GLY A 233 24.16 1.43 -8.69
N LYS A 234 25.27 0.73 -8.46
CA LYS A 234 25.48 -0.63 -9.00
C LYS A 234 24.38 -1.62 -8.58
N LYS A 235 23.97 -1.57 -7.31
CA LYS A 235 22.88 -2.43 -6.81
C LYS A 235 21.54 -2.11 -7.46
N THR A 236 21.27 -0.84 -7.69
CA THR A 236 20.04 -0.37 -8.33
C THR A 236 20.02 -0.74 -9.81
N GLU A 237 21.09 -0.45 -10.53
CA GLU A 237 21.27 -0.82 -11.95
C GLU A 237 21.10 -2.33 -12.16
N HIS A 238 21.74 -3.17 -11.32
CA HIS A 238 21.57 -4.63 -11.39
C HIS A 238 20.10 -5.07 -11.21
N LYS A 239 19.31 -4.34 -10.38
CA LYS A 239 17.90 -4.67 -10.15
C LYS A 239 16.97 -4.15 -11.24
N THR A 240 17.26 -2.99 -11.77
CA THR A 240 16.40 -2.27 -12.72
C THR A 240 16.79 -2.54 -14.17
N GLN A 241 18.00 -3.06 -14.41
CA GLN A 241 18.58 -3.28 -15.76
C GLN A 241 18.48 -2.03 -16.64
N GLY A 242 18.57 -0.82 -16.05
CA GLY A 242 18.43 0.46 -16.72
C GLY A 242 17.01 0.82 -17.19
N ASN A 243 15.99 0.00 -16.91
CA ASN A 243 14.63 0.22 -17.40
C ASN A 243 13.82 1.25 -16.59
N TYR A 244 14.35 1.75 -15.48
CA TYR A 244 13.62 2.67 -14.57
C TYR A 244 14.41 3.97 -14.34
N PRO A 245 14.30 4.97 -15.23
CA PRO A 245 15.06 6.23 -15.18
C PRO A 245 14.92 6.97 -13.84
N ALA A 246 13.79 6.84 -13.15
CA ALA A 246 13.55 7.48 -11.86
C ALA A 246 14.62 7.13 -10.81
N THR A 247 15.13 5.90 -10.82
CA THR A 247 16.12 5.46 -9.83
C THR A 247 17.48 6.14 -10.01
N GLU A 248 17.90 6.38 -11.24
CA GLU A 248 19.15 7.09 -11.57
C GLU A 248 19.02 8.57 -11.20
N ARG A 249 17.89 9.18 -11.58
CA ARG A 249 17.60 10.59 -11.25
C ARG A 249 17.49 10.83 -9.75
N ILE A 250 16.94 9.89 -8.97
CA ILE A 250 16.92 9.97 -7.51
C ILE A 250 18.35 10.05 -6.94
N LEU A 251 19.24 9.19 -7.42
CA LEU A 251 20.64 9.19 -6.97
C LEU A 251 21.33 10.53 -7.29
N GLU A 252 21.21 10.98 -8.54
CA GLU A 252 21.78 12.26 -9.00
C GLU A 252 21.29 13.45 -8.16
N VAL A 253 19.98 13.56 -7.94
CA VAL A 253 19.35 14.66 -7.22
C VAL A 253 19.76 14.68 -5.75
N VAL A 254 19.76 13.53 -5.08
CA VAL A 254 20.19 13.43 -3.68
C VAL A 254 21.68 13.74 -3.56
N GLU A 255 22.51 13.23 -4.46
CA GLU A 255 23.95 13.51 -4.47
C GLU A 255 24.24 14.99 -4.71
N THR A 256 23.57 15.62 -5.68
CA THR A 256 23.69 17.04 -5.98
C THR A 256 23.39 17.89 -4.75
N GLY A 257 22.27 17.62 -4.07
CA GLY A 257 21.89 18.36 -2.87
C GLY A 257 22.85 18.19 -1.69
N LEU A 258 23.47 17.02 -1.55
CA LEU A 258 24.50 16.76 -0.53
C LEU A 258 25.87 17.38 -0.89
N ALA A 259 26.18 17.46 -2.20
CA ALA A 259 27.47 17.97 -2.67
C ALA A 259 27.50 19.50 -2.82
N GLN A 260 26.45 20.07 -3.39
CA GLN A 260 26.39 21.47 -3.83
C GLN A 260 25.46 22.34 -2.97
N GLY A 261 24.81 21.74 -1.96
CA GLY A 261 23.89 22.43 -1.08
C GLY A 261 22.42 22.27 -1.46
N THR A 262 21.57 22.68 -0.53
CA THR A 262 20.14 22.43 -0.59
C THR A 262 19.45 23.14 -1.77
N SER A 263 19.87 24.35 -2.11
CA SER A 263 19.30 25.10 -3.25
C SER A 263 19.52 24.38 -4.56
N SER A 264 20.75 23.94 -4.86
CA SER A 264 21.08 23.17 -6.05
C SER A 264 20.32 21.83 -6.07
N GLY A 265 20.12 21.22 -4.88
CA GLY A 265 19.32 20.00 -4.73
C GLY A 265 17.85 20.20 -5.07
N TYR A 266 17.23 21.29 -4.65
CA TYR A 266 15.85 21.62 -5.01
C TYR A 266 15.68 21.89 -6.51
N ASP A 267 16.64 22.63 -7.11
CA ASP A 267 16.61 22.87 -8.55
C ASP A 267 16.76 21.58 -9.36
N ALA A 268 17.65 20.69 -8.94
CA ALA A 268 17.80 19.37 -9.55
C ALA A 268 16.54 18.51 -9.37
N GLU A 269 15.93 18.53 -8.17
CA GLU A 269 14.69 17.78 -7.85
C GLU A 269 13.54 18.22 -8.78
N ALA A 270 13.29 19.53 -8.90
CA ALA A 270 12.20 20.06 -9.70
C ALA A 270 12.37 19.73 -11.19
N ARG A 271 13.57 19.91 -11.74
CA ARG A 271 13.86 19.55 -13.15
C ARG A 271 13.70 18.06 -13.40
N ALA A 272 14.30 17.23 -12.56
CA ALA A 272 14.21 15.78 -12.71
C ALA A 272 12.76 15.28 -12.56
N PHE A 273 11.95 15.86 -11.66
CA PHE A 273 10.53 15.57 -11.57
C PHE A 273 9.80 15.87 -12.89
N GLY A 274 10.04 17.04 -13.47
CA GLY A 274 9.47 17.44 -14.76
C GLY A 274 9.83 16.47 -15.90
N GLU A 275 11.11 16.15 -16.03
CA GLU A 275 11.60 15.21 -17.03
C GLU A 275 10.99 13.81 -16.86
N LEU A 276 11.00 13.28 -15.64
CA LEU A 276 10.47 11.96 -15.32
C LEU A 276 8.96 11.86 -15.59
N ALA A 277 8.20 12.91 -15.31
CA ALA A 277 6.75 12.93 -15.55
C ALA A 277 6.38 12.69 -17.02
N MET A 278 7.27 13.04 -17.95
CA MET A 278 7.07 12.87 -19.40
C MET A 278 7.61 11.54 -19.92
N THR A 279 8.33 10.76 -19.12
CA THR A 279 8.88 9.48 -19.59
C THR A 279 7.78 8.44 -19.86
N PRO A 280 7.95 7.58 -20.90
CA PRO A 280 7.03 6.46 -21.13
C PRO A 280 6.89 5.54 -19.92
N GLN A 281 7.97 5.34 -19.16
CA GLN A 281 7.96 4.51 -17.95
C GLN A 281 7.04 5.08 -16.87
N SER A 282 7.12 6.39 -16.61
CA SER A 282 6.22 7.03 -15.64
C SER A 282 4.77 7.00 -16.11
N GLN A 283 4.51 7.23 -17.41
CA GLN A 283 3.16 7.15 -17.95
C GLN A 283 2.57 5.74 -17.80
N ALA A 284 3.36 4.71 -18.13
CA ALA A 284 2.94 3.31 -17.98
C ALA A 284 2.69 2.94 -16.51
N LEU A 285 3.59 3.31 -15.60
CA LEU A 285 3.44 3.01 -14.17
C LEU A 285 2.23 3.72 -13.55
N ARG A 286 1.96 4.97 -13.93
CA ARG A 286 0.74 5.70 -13.52
C ARG A 286 -0.52 5.05 -14.09
N SER A 287 -0.51 4.60 -15.35
CA SER A 287 -1.62 3.86 -15.95
C SER A 287 -1.91 2.56 -15.19
N ILE A 288 -0.87 1.79 -14.85
CA ILE A 288 -1.00 0.58 -14.02
C ILE A 288 -1.56 0.91 -12.62
N PHE A 289 -1.13 2.02 -12.02
CA PHE A 289 -1.65 2.47 -10.73
C PHE A 289 -3.15 2.77 -10.80
N PHE A 290 -3.62 3.53 -11.80
CA PHE A 290 -5.04 3.83 -11.99
C PHE A 290 -5.84 2.56 -12.28
N ALA A 291 -5.39 1.74 -13.23
CA ALA A 291 -6.05 0.46 -13.55
C ALA A 291 -6.18 -0.44 -12.30
N SER A 292 -5.11 -0.56 -11.51
CA SER A 292 -5.13 -1.35 -10.26
C SER A 292 -6.09 -0.77 -9.21
N THR A 293 -6.26 0.55 -9.19
CA THR A 293 -7.18 1.23 -8.28
C THR A 293 -8.63 1.03 -8.71
N ASP A 294 -8.91 1.11 -10.00
CA ASP A 294 -10.26 0.94 -10.54
C ASP A 294 -10.73 -0.50 -10.43
N VAL A 295 -9.87 -1.47 -10.74
CA VAL A 295 -10.17 -2.90 -10.51
C VAL A 295 -10.48 -3.20 -9.03
N LYS A 296 -9.83 -2.52 -8.08
CA LYS A 296 -10.16 -2.67 -6.65
C LYS A 296 -11.54 -2.11 -6.28
N LYS A 297 -12.06 -1.14 -7.02
CA LYS A 297 -13.42 -0.60 -6.83
C LYS A 297 -14.49 -1.47 -7.48
N ASP A 298 -14.17 -2.17 -8.56
CA ASP A 298 -15.09 -3.01 -9.32
C ASP A 298 -15.65 -4.14 -8.44
N PRO A 299 -16.96 -4.24 -8.20
CA PRO A 299 -17.56 -5.33 -7.43
C PRO A 299 -17.62 -6.65 -8.19
N GLY A 300 -17.31 -6.66 -9.50
CA GLY A 300 -17.39 -7.80 -10.40
C GLY A 300 -18.78 -8.07 -10.94
N SER A 301 -19.84 -7.63 -10.27
CA SER A 301 -21.23 -7.66 -10.73
C SER A 301 -22.09 -6.68 -9.92
N ASP A 302 -23.30 -6.39 -10.40
CA ASP A 302 -24.26 -5.48 -9.75
C ASP A 302 -24.99 -6.12 -8.55
N ALA A 303 -24.86 -7.44 -8.35
CA ALA A 303 -25.53 -8.13 -7.24
C ALA A 303 -24.79 -7.88 -5.90
N PRO A 304 -25.53 -7.78 -4.78
CA PRO A 304 -24.91 -7.71 -3.47
C PRO A 304 -24.20 -9.05 -3.14
N PRO A 305 -22.97 -8.98 -2.62
CA PRO A 305 -22.24 -10.18 -2.22
C PRO A 305 -22.89 -10.83 -0.99
N ALA A 306 -22.96 -12.16 -0.98
CA ALA A 306 -23.41 -12.91 0.17
C ALA A 306 -22.48 -12.74 1.40
N PRO A 307 -22.97 -12.96 2.63
CA PRO A 307 -22.13 -13.09 3.81
C PRO A 307 -21.09 -14.19 3.61
N LEU A 308 -19.84 -13.95 4.05
CA LEU A 308 -18.77 -14.93 3.94
C LEU A 308 -17.94 -14.89 5.22
N ASN A 309 -18.16 -15.88 6.09
CA ASN A 309 -17.61 -15.98 7.42
C ASN A 309 -16.67 -17.20 7.58
N SER A 310 -16.72 -18.14 6.65
CA SER A 310 -15.94 -19.38 6.72
C SER A 310 -15.63 -19.94 5.33
N VAL A 311 -14.41 -20.47 5.17
CA VAL A 311 -13.94 -21.06 3.90
C VAL A 311 -13.45 -22.49 4.14
N GLY A 312 -13.82 -23.40 3.24
CA GLY A 312 -13.21 -24.71 3.14
C GLY A 312 -12.18 -24.75 2.02
N ILE A 313 -11.15 -25.57 2.16
CA ILE A 313 -10.14 -25.78 1.11
C ILE A 313 -9.98 -27.28 0.89
N LEU A 314 -10.09 -27.72 -0.37
CA LEU A 314 -9.82 -29.08 -0.78
C LEU A 314 -8.42 -29.16 -1.38
N GLY A 315 -7.54 -29.93 -0.72
CA GLY A 315 -6.11 -30.03 -1.04
C GLY A 315 -5.23 -29.18 -0.14
N GLY A 316 -4.28 -29.81 0.57
CA GLY A 316 -3.32 -29.17 1.46
C GLY A 316 -1.94 -28.97 0.84
N GLY A 317 -1.81 -29.08 -0.48
CA GLY A 317 -0.58 -28.87 -1.24
C GLY A 317 -0.10 -27.41 -1.23
N LEU A 318 0.85 -27.07 -2.12
CA LEU A 318 1.45 -25.74 -2.21
C LEU A 318 0.41 -24.63 -2.39
N MET A 319 -0.54 -24.83 -3.35
CA MET A 319 -1.57 -23.83 -3.61
C MET A 319 -2.57 -23.75 -2.46
N GLY A 320 -3.10 -24.88 -1.99
CA GLY A 320 -4.07 -24.90 -0.88
C GLY A 320 -3.49 -24.30 0.42
N GLY A 321 -2.23 -24.60 0.73
CA GLY A 321 -1.53 -24.00 1.87
C GLY A 321 -1.38 -22.48 1.74
N GLY A 322 -1.00 -21.98 0.56
CA GLY A 322 -0.90 -20.56 0.28
C GLY A 322 -2.26 -19.84 0.33
N ILE A 323 -3.30 -20.47 -0.20
CA ILE A 323 -4.69 -19.95 -0.17
C ILE A 323 -5.21 -19.91 1.27
N ALA A 324 -4.95 -20.97 2.06
CA ALA A 324 -5.30 -21.00 3.49
C ALA A 324 -4.64 -19.86 4.26
N TYR A 325 -3.35 -19.64 4.02
CA TYR A 325 -2.61 -18.56 4.64
C TYR A 325 -3.21 -17.19 4.33
N VAL A 326 -3.48 -16.85 3.08
CA VAL A 326 -4.02 -15.52 2.75
C VAL A 326 -5.47 -15.36 3.23
N THR A 327 -6.26 -16.44 3.26
CA THR A 327 -7.63 -16.42 3.76
C THR A 327 -7.67 -16.21 5.27
N ALA A 328 -6.88 -16.96 6.04
CA ALA A 328 -6.86 -16.83 7.49
C ALA A 328 -6.12 -15.56 7.94
N CYS A 329 -4.91 -15.33 7.40
CA CYS A 329 -4.01 -14.32 7.96
C CYS A 329 -4.19 -12.91 7.37
N LYS A 330 -4.78 -12.77 6.17
CA LYS A 330 -5.07 -11.45 5.57
C LYS A 330 -6.55 -11.11 5.64
N ALA A 331 -7.43 -12.07 5.28
CA ALA A 331 -8.86 -11.84 5.31
C ALA A 331 -9.48 -12.02 6.71
N GLY A 332 -8.78 -12.66 7.65
CA GLY A 332 -9.28 -12.93 9.00
C GLY A 332 -10.42 -13.95 9.03
N ILE A 333 -10.54 -14.80 8.02
CA ILE A 333 -11.64 -15.76 7.86
C ILE A 333 -11.17 -17.15 8.29
N PRO A 334 -11.91 -17.85 9.18
CA PRO A 334 -11.61 -19.24 9.55
C PRO A 334 -11.58 -20.18 8.34
N VAL A 335 -10.55 -21.02 8.29
CA VAL A 335 -10.29 -21.96 7.20
C VAL A 335 -10.29 -23.39 7.74
N ARG A 336 -10.95 -24.30 7.01
CA ARG A 336 -10.82 -25.72 7.23
C ARG A 336 -10.30 -26.42 5.97
N ILE A 337 -9.18 -27.11 6.10
CA ILE A 337 -8.50 -27.80 4.99
C ILE A 337 -8.89 -29.28 5.04
N LYS A 338 -9.36 -29.82 3.91
CA LYS A 338 -9.51 -31.27 3.69
C LYS A 338 -8.40 -31.75 2.76
N ASP A 339 -7.69 -32.78 3.15
CA ASP A 339 -6.77 -33.51 2.29
C ASP A 339 -7.02 -35.02 2.44
N ILE A 340 -6.61 -35.80 1.45
CA ILE A 340 -6.74 -37.26 1.49
C ILE A 340 -5.88 -37.92 2.56
N ASN A 341 -4.83 -37.21 3.00
CA ASN A 341 -3.90 -37.68 4.01
C ASN A 341 -3.48 -36.56 4.98
N PRO A 342 -3.04 -36.92 6.21
CA PRO A 342 -2.54 -35.95 7.19
C PRO A 342 -1.30 -35.17 6.76
N GLN A 343 -0.50 -35.71 5.85
CA GLN A 343 0.73 -35.08 5.38
C GLN A 343 0.43 -33.79 4.60
N GLY A 344 -0.59 -33.80 3.73
CA GLY A 344 -1.05 -32.60 3.03
C GLY A 344 -1.54 -31.52 4.01
N ILE A 345 -2.30 -31.90 5.02
CA ILE A 345 -2.76 -30.98 6.08
C ILE A 345 -1.55 -30.38 6.82
N ASN A 346 -0.61 -31.22 7.24
CA ASN A 346 0.60 -30.78 7.95
C ASN A 346 1.44 -29.83 7.08
N HIS A 347 1.53 -30.10 5.77
CA HIS A 347 2.22 -29.22 4.82
C HIS A 347 1.61 -27.82 4.81
N ALA A 348 0.29 -27.71 4.69
CA ALA A 348 -0.41 -26.43 4.67
C ALA A 348 -0.30 -25.65 6.00
N LEU A 349 -0.37 -26.36 7.14
CA LEU A 349 -0.18 -25.77 8.47
C LEU A 349 1.26 -25.27 8.64
N LYS A 350 2.25 -26.09 8.25
CA LYS A 350 3.67 -25.71 8.29
C LYS A 350 3.96 -24.52 7.39
N TYR A 351 3.40 -24.48 6.18
CA TYR A 351 3.53 -23.35 5.27
C TYR A 351 3.09 -22.04 5.96
N SER A 352 1.91 -22.05 6.56
CA SER A 352 1.35 -20.90 7.26
C SER A 352 2.20 -20.49 8.47
N TRP A 353 2.68 -21.48 9.25
CA TRP A 353 3.61 -21.26 10.34
C TRP A 353 4.90 -20.56 9.87
N ASP A 354 5.56 -21.10 8.84
CA ASP A 354 6.84 -20.57 8.34
C ASP A 354 6.72 -19.12 7.87
N GLN A 355 5.61 -18.78 7.19
CA GLN A 355 5.32 -17.40 6.76
C GLN A 355 5.16 -16.44 7.96
N LEU A 356 4.41 -16.86 8.97
CA LEU A 356 4.14 -16.05 10.16
C LEU A 356 5.37 -15.97 11.07
N GLU A 357 6.08 -17.07 11.28
CA GLU A 357 7.32 -17.11 12.06
C GLU A 357 8.39 -16.21 11.45
N GLY A 358 8.52 -16.19 10.12
CA GLY A 358 9.38 -15.25 9.42
C GLY A 358 9.06 -13.78 9.72
N LYS A 359 7.77 -13.44 9.95
CA LYS A 359 7.37 -12.09 10.39
C LYS A 359 7.69 -11.82 11.85
N VAL A 360 7.54 -12.83 12.73
CA VAL A 360 7.91 -12.72 14.15
C VAL A 360 9.40 -12.49 14.29
N ARG A 361 10.25 -13.28 13.63
CA ARG A 361 11.72 -13.12 13.62
C ARG A 361 12.15 -11.73 13.16
N ARG A 362 11.45 -11.17 12.15
CA ARG A 362 11.69 -9.79 11.68
C ARG A 362 11.02 -8.71 12.55
N ARG A 363 10.38 -9.10 13.66
CA ARG A 363 9.65 -8.19 14.57
C ARG A 363 8.51 -7.41 13.90
N HIS A 364 7.93 -7.96 12.83
CA HIS A 364 6.75 -7.40 12.15
C HIS A 364 5.44 -7.94 12.71
N LEU A 365 5.48 -8.97 13.55
CA LEU A 365 4.36 -9.62 14.19
C LEU A 365 4.78 -10.07 15.59
N LYS A 366 3.86 -10.06 16.57
CA LYS A 366 4.09 -10.67 17.88
C LYS A 366 3.81 -12.17 17.81
N ALA A 367 4.48 -12.98 18.67
CA ALA A 367 4.21 -14.42 18.74
C ALA A 367 2.73 -14.72 19.07
N SER A 368 2.13 -13.96 19.99
CA SER A 368 0.70 -14.11 20.34
C SER A 368 -0.25 -13.82 19.15
N GLU A 369 0.13 -12.91 18.24
CA GLU A 369 -0.66 -12.62 17.04
C GLU A 369 -0.49 -13.73 15.99
N ARG A 370 0.72 -14.30 15.84
CA ARG A 370 0.95 -15.51 15.04
C ARG A 370 0.03 -16.63 15.49
N ASP A 371 0.01 -16.92 16.80
CA ASP A 371 -0.76 -18.03 17.35
C ASP A 371 -2.27 -17.83 17.16
N LYS A 372 -2.77 -16.60 17.32
CA LYS A 372 -4.16 -16.24 16.99
C LYS A 372 -4.48 -16.46 15.52
N GLN A 373 -3.58 -16.10 14.60
CA GLN A 373 -3.81 -16.28 13.17
C GLN A 373 -3.77 -17.76 12.77
N LEU A 374 -2.87 -18.56 13.36
CA LEU A 374 -2.80 -20.00 13.12
C LEU A 374 -4.03 -20.73 13.64
N ALA A 375 -4.62 -20.29 14.76
CA ALA A 375 -5.84 -20.87 15.31
C ALA A 375 -7.06 -20.74 14.37
N LEU A 376 -7.01 -19.89 13.34
CA LEU A 376 -8.03 -19.80 12.29
C LEU A 376 -7.93 -20.94 11.27
N ILE A 377 -6.86 -21.75 11.27
CA ILE A 377 -6.64 -22.80 10.28
C ILE A 377 -6.77 -24.16 10.97
N SER A 378 -7.64 -25.01 10.47
CA SER A 378 -7.83 -26.38 10.93
C SER A 378 -7.83 -27.37 9.78
N GLY A 379 -7.55 -28.66 10.05
CA GLY A 379 -7.48 -29.69 9.03
C GLY A 379 -8.32 -30.93 9.36
N THR A 380 -8.69 -31.68 8.34
CA THR A 380 -9.41 -32.97 8.42
C THR A 380 -9.12 -33.83 7.18
N THR A 381 -9.30 -35.13 7.29
CA THR A 381 -9.20 -36.05 6.15
C THR A 381 -10.56 -36.43 5.53
N ASP A 382 -11.63 -35.90 6.08
CA ASP A 382 -13.01 -36.13 5.63
C ASP A 382 -13.79 -34.79 5.58
N TYR A 383 -15.11 -34.87 5.32
CA TYR A 383 -15.95 -33.65 5.25
C TYR A 383 -16.49 -33.15 6.61
N ARG A 384 -15.99 -33.66 7.75
CA ARG A 384 -16.40 -33.16 9.06
C ARG A 384 -16.05 -31.68 9.23
N GLY A 385 -17.07 -30.88 9.53
CA GLY A 385 -16.96 -29.43 9.69
C GLY A 385 -17.04 -28.65 8.38
N PHE A 386 -17.46 -29.26 7.27
CA PHE A 386 -17.70 -28.59 5.99
C PHE A 386 -19.16 -28.15 5.78
N ALA A 387 -20.11 -28.76 6.50
CA ALA A 387 -21.56 -28.57 6.29
C ALA A 387 -22.00 -27.08 6.25
N HIS A 388 -21.34 -26.20 7.01
CA HIS A 388 -21.70 -24.78 7.13
C HIS A 388 -20.64 -23.85 6.55
N ARG A 389 -19.83 -24.29 5.57
CA ARG A 389 -18.88 -23.42 4.89
C ARG A 389 -19.59 -22.60 3.82
N ASP A 390 -19.29 -21.29 3.79
CA ASP A 390 -19.92 -20.37 2.84
C ASP A 390 -19.34 -20.54 1.44
N LEU A 391 -18.02 -20.89 1.37
CA LEU A 391 -17.31 -21.07 0.12
C LEU A 391 -16.24 -22.14 0.27
N ILE A 392 -16.11 -23.00 -0.75
CA ILE A 392 -15.08 -24.02 -0.87
C ILE A 392 -14.13 -23.65 -2.00
N ILE A 393 -12.82 -23.67 -1.74
CA ILE A 393 -11.80 -23.50 -2.78
C ILE A 393 -11.14 -24.85 -3.05
N GLU A 394 -11.28 -25.35 -4.25
CA GLU A 394 -10.66 -26.58 -4.68
C GLU A 394 -9.27 -26.28 -5.26
N ALA A 395 -8.25 -26.96 -4.75
CA ALA A 395 -6.85 -26.87 -5.14
C ALA A 395 -6.19 -28.27 -5.21
N VAL A 396 -6.89 -29.22 -5.80
CA VAL A 396 -6.41 -30.59 -6.04
C VAL A 396 -5.74 -30.72 -7.41
N PHE A 397 -5.35 -31.93 -7.81
CA PHE A 397 -4.70 -32.19 -9.10
C PHE A 397 -5.56 -31.73 -10.29
N GLU A 398 -4.88 -31.31 -11.39
CA GLU A 398 -5.49 -30.81 -12.61
C GLU A 398 -6.07 -31.98 -13.45
N ASN A 399 -7.20 -32.49 -13.02
CA ASN A 399 -7.92 -33.55 -13.67
C ASN A 399 -9.43 -33.23 -13.64
N LEU A 400 -10.08 -33.24 -14.80
CA LEU A 400 -11.48 -32.82 -14.95
C LEU A 400 -12.45 -33.71 -14.16
N GLU A 401 -12.32 -35.03 -14.29
CA GLU A 401 -13.20 -35.99 -13.60
C GLU A 401 -13.11 -35.85 -12.08
N LEU A 402 -11.87 -35.67 -11.55
CA LEU A 402 -11.65 -35.42 -10.13
C LEU A 402 -12.34 -34.14 -9.68
N LYS A 403 -12.22 -33.04 -10.45
CA LYS A 403 -12.86 -31.77 -10.10
C LYS A 403 -14.39 -31.84 -10.15
N GLN A 404 -14.97 -32.56 -11.14
CA GLN A 404 -16.41 -32.85 -11.19
C GLN A 404 -16.87 -33.68 -9.98
N GLN A 405 -16.07 -34.68 -9.58
CA GLN A 405 -16.33 -35.43 -8.36
C GLN A 405 -16.30 -34.51 -7.12
N MET A 406 -15.34 -33.61 -7.03
CA MET A 406 -15.27 -32.66 -5.89
C MET A 406 -16.48 -31.71 -5.83
N VAL A 407 -17.02 -31.30 -6.98
CA VAL A 407 -18.28 -30.53 -7.02
C VAL A 407 -19.40 -31.34 -6.40
N ALA A 408 -19.60 -32.60 -6.87
CA ALA A 408 -20.64 -33.47 -6.35
C ALA A 408 -20.49 -33.76 -4.85
N GLU A 409 -19.27 -34.03 -4.38
CA GLU A 409 -19.00 -34.26 -2.96
C GLU A 409 -19.34 -33.00 -2.11
N VAL A 410 -19.00 -31.78 -2.60
CA VAL A 410 -19.34 -30.52 -1.91
C VAL A 410 -20.85 -30.31 -1.87
N GLU A 411 -21.55 -30.59 -2.96
CA GLU A 411 -23.01 -30.47 -3.01
C GLU A 411 -23.73 -31.43 -2.04
N GLN A 412 -23.14 -32.61 -1.78
CA GLN A 412 -23.67 -33.59 -0.82
C GLN A 412 -23.37 -33.26 0.64
N ASN A 413 -22.18 -32.64 0.91
CA ASN A 413 -21.68 -32.50 2.27
C ASN A 413 -21.76 -31.06 2.81
N CYS A 414 -22.12 -30.07 1.96
CA CYS A 414 -22.18 -28.66 2.33
C CYS A 414 -23.60 -28.10 2.13
N ALA A 415 -23.85 -26.96 2.77
CA ALA A 415 -25.15 -26.28 2.69
C ALA A 415 -25.48 -25.85 1.25
N ALA A 416 -26.77 -25.69 0.97
CA ALA A 416 -27.28 -25.33 -0.37
C ALA A 416 -26.76 -24.00 -0.89
N HIS A 417 -26.32 -23.10 -0.04
CA HIS A 417 -25.76 -21.77 -0.41
C HIS A 417 -24.25 -21.78 -0.63
N THR A 418 -23.57 -22.92 -0.42
CA THR A 418 -22.10 -23.00 -0.50
C THR A 418 -21.62 -22.81 -1.94
N ILE A 419 -20.73 -21.84 -2.14
CA ILE A 419 -20.07 -21.60 -3.42
C ILE A 419 -18.91 -22.58 -3.58
N PHE A 420 -18.78 -23.20 -4.77
CA PHE A 420 -17.62 -23.99 -5.17
C PHE A 420 -16.73 -23.18 -6.12
N ALA A 421 -15.48 -22.93 -5.70
CA ALA A 421 -14.51 -22.20 -6.48
C ALA A 421 -13.31 -23.09 -6.84
N SER A 422 -13.07 -23.33 -8.12
CA SER A 422 -11.93 -24.12 -8.57
C SER A 422 -10.68 -23.24 -8.81
N ASN A 423 -9.54 -23.69 -8.29
CA ASN A 423 -8.24 -23.06 -8.57
C ASN A 423 -7.55 -23.68 -9.81
N THR A 424 -8.30 -24.24 -10.73
CA THR A 424 -7.75 -24.73 -12.01
C THR A 424 -7.01 -23.60 -12.73
N SER A 425 -5.96 -23.95 -13.46
CA SER A 425 -5.18 -23.00 -14.28
C SER A 425 -5.54 -23.04 -15.76
N SER A 426 -6.32 -24.03 -16.21
CA SER A 426 -6.58 -24.21 -17.64
C SER A 426 -7.92 -24.83 -18.01
N LEU A 427 -8.50 -25.64 -17.13
CA LEU A 427 -9.77 -26.36 -17.41
C LEU A 427 -10.94 -25.38 -17.44
N PRO A 428 -11.80 -25.40 -18.48
CA PRO A 428 -12.99 -24.55 -18.51
C PRO A 428 -13.89 -24.82 -17.30
N ILE A 429 -14.38 -23.76 -16.69
CA ILE A 429 -15.24 -23.87 -15.51
C ILE A 429 -16.61 -24.49 -15.86
N GLY A 430 -17.09 -24.17 -17.08
CA GLY A 430 -18.31 -24.83 -17.61
C GLY A 430 -18.20 -26.33 -17.65
N ASP A 431 -17.04 -26.90 -18.00
CA ASP A 431 -16.80 -28.33 -18.02
C ASP A 431 -16.76 -28.91 -16.59
N ILE A 432 -16.17 -28.20 -15.64
CA ILE A 432 -16.17 -28.59 -14.22
C ILE A 432 -17.61 -28.59 -13.66
N ALA A 433 -18.42 -27.61 -14.07
CA ALA A 433 -19.80 -27.45 -13.64
C ALA A 433 -20.80 -28.33 -14.38
N ALA A 434 -20.40 -29.10 -15.41
CA ALA A 434 -21.30 -29.79 -16.33
C ALA A 434 -22.30 -30.75 -15.65
N HIS A 435 -21.94 -31.35 -14.53
CA HIS A 435 -22.77 -32.25 -13.75
C HIS A 435 -23.19 -31.69 -12.39
N ALA A 436 -22.97 -30.40 -12.15
CA ALA A 436 -23.38 -29.74 -10.91
C ALA A 436 -24.90 -29.66 -10.81
N THR A 437 -25.44 -29.90 -9.64
CA THR A 437 -26.87 -29.67 -9.33
C THR A 437 -27.16 -28.20 -9.05
N ARG A 438 -26.13 -27.42 -8.71
CA ARG A 438 -26.17 -25.97 -8.44
C ARG A 438 -25.09 -25.23 -9.26
N PRO A 439 -25.17 -25.27 -10.61
CA PRO A 439 -24.15 -24.68 -11.47
C PRO A 439 -23.98 -23.17 -11.24
N GLU A 440 -25.03 -22.48 -10.78
CA GLU A 440 -24.99 -21.05 -10.46
C GLU A 440 -24.04 -20.69 -9.30
N GLN A 441 -23.62 -21.68 -8.52
CA GLN A 441 -22.66 -21.54 -7.42
C GLN A 441 -21.25 -22.04 -7.76
N VAL A 442 -21.02 -22.50 -8.99
CA VAL A 442 -19.69 -22.92 -9.46
C VAL A 442 -18.98 -21.76 -10.15
N ILE A 443 -17.71 -21.52 -9.78
CA ILE A 443 -16.90 -20.44 -10.32
C ILE A 443 -15.42 -20.84 -10.33
N GLY A 444 -14.61 -20.21 -11.19
CA GLY A 444 -13.16 -20.28 -11.12
C GLY A 444 -12.58 -19.19 -10.22
N LEU A 445 -11.54 -19.55 -9.46
CA LEU A 445 -10.78 -18.65 -8.60
C LEU A 445 -9.29 -19.00 -8.71
N HIS A 446 -8.66 -18.53 -9.78
CA HIS A 446 -7.31 -18.90 -10.16
C HIS A 446 -6.28 -18.00 -9.49
N PHE A 447 -5.55 -18.57 -8.53
CA PHE A 447 -4.41 -17.92 -7.87
C PHE A 447 -3.10 -18.25 -8.58
N PHE A 448 -2.14 -17.33 -8.48
CA PHE A 448 -0.78 -17.50 -9.00
C PHE A 448 0.20 -17.83 -7.88
N SER A 449 1.18 -18.69 -8.17
CA SER A 449 2.21 -19.11 -7.21
C SER A 449 3.42 -18.15 -7.21
N PRO A 450 4.00 -17.80 -6.04
CA PRO A 450 3.53 -18.09 -4.67
C PRO A 450 2.34 -17.21 -4.26
N VAL A 451 1.29 -17.85 -3.69
CA VAL A 451 0.02 -17.19 -3.43
C VAL A 451 0.16 -15.92 -2.59
N GLU A 452 1.00 -15.91 -1.57
CA GLU A 452 1.16 -14.76 -0.67
C GLU A 452 1.88 -13.56 -1.31
N LYS A 453 2.59 -13.78 -2.44
CA LYS A 453 3.37 -12.75 -3.15
C LYS A 453 2.66 -12.22 -4.38
N MET A 454 1.97 -13.10 -5.10
CA MET A 454 1.31 -12.73 -6.36
C MET A 454 0.02 -11.95 -6.07
N PRO A 455 -0.08 -10.69 -6.52
CA PRO A 455 -1.24 -9.85 -6.20
C PRO A 455 -2.47 -10.18 -7.03
N LEU A 456 -2.31 -10.65 -8.27
CA LEU A 456 -3.40 -10.92 -9.19
C LEU A 456 -4.13 -12.21 -8.83
N VAL A 457 -5.45 -12.24 -9.06
CA VAL A 457 -6.29 -13.43 -9.07
C VAL A 457 -7.35 -13.29 -10.16
N GLU A 458 -7.58 -14.35 -10.92
CA GLU A 458 -8.64 -14.40 -11.93
C GLU A 458 -9.91 -14.99 -11.34
N ILE A 459 -11.02 -14.32 -11.57
CA ILE A 459 -12.37 -14.78 -11.24
C ILE A 459 -13.01 -15.19 -12.57
N ILE A 460 -13.36 -16.45 -12.71
CA ILE A 460 -13.81 -17.04 -13.97
C ILE A 460 -15.25 -17.55 -13.83
N PRO A 461 -16.26 -16.74 -14.10
CA PRO A 461 -17.63 -17.22 -14.19
C PRO A 461 -17.84 -17.97 -15.49
N HIS A 462 -18.54 -19.13 -15.45
CA HIS A 462 -19.10 -19.78 -16.62
C HIS A 462 -20.51 -19.24 -16.93
N ALA A 463 -21.12 -19.67 -18.02
CA ALA A 463 -22.41 -19.11 -18.47
C ALA A 463 -23.56 -19.26 -17.46
N GLY A 464 -23.50 -20.24 -16.55
CA GLY A 464 -24.50 -20.47 -15.51
C GLY A 464 -24.19 -19.83 -14.17
N THR A 465 -23.01 -19.24 -13.96
CA THR A 465 -22.62 -18.66 -12.66
C THR A 465 -23.47 -17.44 -12.32
N SER A 466 -24.03 -17.39 -11.10
CA SER A 466 -24.88 -16.27 -10.66
C SER A 466 -24.06 -14.99 -10.39
N ALA A 467 -24.69 -13.84 -10.60
CA ALA A 467 -24.11 -12.53 -10.29
C ALA A 467 -23.69 -12.41 -8.81
N GLN A 468 -24.45 -13.01 -7.89
CA GLN A 468 -24.13 -13.02 -6.45
C GLN A 468 -22.86 -13.84 -6.16
N THR A 469 -22.69 -14.99 -6.83
CA THR A 469 -21.49 -15.83 -6.72
C THR A 469 -20.25 -15.04 -7.18
N ILE A 470 -20.34 -14.31 -8.29
CA ILE A 470 -19.27 -13.45 -8.79
C ILE A 470 -18.90 -12.37 -7.76
N ALA A 471 -19.88 -11.59 -7.29
CA ALA A 471 -19.66 -10.51 -6.31
C ALA A 471 -19.06 -11.04 -5.00
N THR A 472 -19.53 -12.19 -4.52
CA THR A 472 -19.03 -12.82 -3.29
C THR A 472 -17.57 -13.24 -3.42
N THR A 473 -17.23 -13.88 -4.55
CA THR A 473 -15.86 -14.33 -4.83
C THR A 473 -14.90 -13.16 -5.00
N VAL A 474 -15.31 -12.09 -5.71
CA VAL A 474 -14.55 -10.84 -5.83
C VAL A 474 -14.30 -10.22 -4.45
N LYS A 475 -15.32 -10.18 -3.60
CA LYS A 475 -15.20 -9.66 -2.22
C LYS A 475 -14.21 -10.48 -1.39
N LEU A 476 -14.23 -11.81 -1.50
CA LEU A 476 -13.25 -12.68 -0.85
C LEU A 476 -11.84 -12.35 -1.30
N ALA A 477 -11.60 -12.32 -2.61
CA ALA A 477 -10.28 -12.02 -3.17
C ALA A 477 -9.73 -10.67 -2.69
N LYS A 478 -10.56 -9.61 -2.63
CA LYS A 478 -10.18 -8.32 -2.07
C LYS A 478 -9.81 -8.41 -0.59
N LYS A 479 -10.58 -9.14 0.23
CA LYS A 479 -10.25 -9.38 1.65
C LYS A 479 -8.93 -10.14 1.82
N GLN A 480 -8.60 -11.04 0.91
CA GLN A 480 -7.31 -11.74 0.87
C GLN A 480 -6.13 -10.84 0.44
N GLY A 481 -6.39 -9.56 0.15
CA GLY A 481 -5.39 -8.60 -0.31
C GLY A 481 -4.98 -8.81 -1.76
N LYS A 482 -5.86 -9.39 -2.57
CA LYS A 482 -5.68 -9.60 -4.00
C LYS A 482 -6.26 -8.47 -4.84
N THR A 483 -5.82 -8.42 -6.09
CA THR A 483 -6.41 -7.60 -7.16
C THR A 483 -7.17 -8.56 -8.08
N PRO A 484 -8.50 -8.73 -7.90
CA PRO A 484 -9.30 -9.63 -8.73
C PRO A 484 -9.61 -9.01 -10.08
N ILE A 485 -9.54 -9.80 -11.13
CA ILE A 485 -10.09 -9.49 -12.45
C ILE A 485 -11.12 -10.54 -12.83
N VAL A 486 -12.26 -10.10 -13.35
CA VAL A 486 -13.27 -11.03 -13.88
C VAL A 486 -12.97 -11.30 -15.35
N VAL A 487 -12.79 -12.57 -15.70
CA VAL A 487 -12.36 -12.97 -17.03
C VAL A 487 -13.31 -14.05 -17.61
N ARG A 488 -13.30 -14.20 -18.93
CA ARG A 488 -14.13 -15.18 -19.61
C ARG A 488 -13.65 -16.61 -19.38
N ASP A 489 -14.59 -17.53 -19.27
CA ASP A 489 -14.33 -18.98 -19.19
C ASP A 489 -13.89 -19.51 -20.56
N LYS A 490 -12.59 -19.56 -20.78
CA LYS A 490 -11.91 -20.11 -21.96
C LYS A 490 -10.62 -20.80 -21.51
N ALA A 491 -10.20 -21.82 -22.21
CA ALA A 491 -8.97 -22.55 -21.89
C ALA A 491 -7.78 -21.60 -21.70
N GLY A 492 -7.10 -21.71 -20.53
CA GLY A 492 -5.99 -20.84 -20.12
C GLY A 492 -6.39 -19.43 -19.72
N PHE A 493 -7.68 -19.13 -19.60
CA PHE A 493 -8.27 -17.87 -19.11
C PHE A 493 -7.69 -16.63 -19.79
N TYR A 494 -7.30 -15.60 -19.06
CA TYR A 494 -6.68 -14.38 -19.62
C TYR A 494 -5.17 -14.44 -19.56
N VAL A 495 -4.60 -14.68 -18.37
CA VAL A 495 -3.15 -14.56 -18.16
C VAL A 495 -2.38 -15.64 -18.92
N ASN A 496 -2.77 -16.90 -18.79
CA ASN A 496 -2.08 -18.00 -19.45
C ASN A 496 -2.19 -17.93 -20.99
N ARG A 497 -3.32 -17.44 -21.51
CA ARG A 497 -3.50 -17.23 -22.96
C ARG A 497 -2.56 -16.17 -23.55
N ILE A 498 -2.18 -15.17 -22.76
CA ILE A 498 -1.22 -14.15 -23.19
C ILE A 498 0.21 -14.61 -22.94
N LEU A 499 0.46 -15.21 -21.77
CA LEU A 499 1.80 -15.54 -21.33
C LEU A 499 2.40 -16.71 -22.08
N ALA A 500 1.59 -17.75 -22.40
CA ALA A 500 2.11 -18.95 -23.06
C ALA A 500 2.73 -18.67 -24.43
N PRO A 501 2.07 -17.91 -25.35
CA PRO A 501 2.72 -17.51 -26.61
C PRO A 501 3.99 -16.69 -26.38
N TYR A 502 3.97 -15.74 -25.44
CA TYR A 502 5.11 -14.88 -25.13
C TYR A 502 6.33 -15.64 -24.61
N ILE A 503 6.13 -16.71 -23.85
CA ILE A 503 7.24 -17.54 -23.34
C ILE A 503 7.79 -18.49 -24.42
N ASN A 504 6.93 -18.89 -25.37
CA ASN A 504 7.31 -19.82 -26.44
C ASN A 504 8.04 -19.15 -27.62
N GLU A 505 8.00 -17.82 -27.73
CA GLU A 505 8.81 -17.02 -28.65
C GLU A 505 10.19 -16.72 -28.04
#